data_71ddf636058dfea92c7b413dc254636a
#
_entry.id   71ddf636058dfea92c7b413dc254636a
#
_cell.length_a   1.000
_cell.length_b   1.000
_cell.length_c   1.000
_cell.angle_alpha   90.00
_cell.angle_beta   90.00
_cell.angle_gamma   90.00
#
_symmetry.space_group_name_H-M   'P 1'
#
loop_
_entity.id
_entity.type
_entity.pdbx_description
1 polymer ?
#
loop_
_entity_poly.entity_id
_entity_poly.type
_entity_poly.pdbx_seq_one_letter_code
_entity_poly.pdbx_strand_id
1 'polypeptide(L)'
;MREMKLQDLKSKTPADLLSFAEEHSVENASTLRKQELMFAILKQLATQEVDIIGEGVVEVLPDGFGFLRSPESNYLSGPDDIYVSPSQIRRFGLRTGDTVEGHIRSPKEGERYFALLKVNTINFEDPEKARHKINFDNLTPLYPDERLQMEFEDPTKKDLSARVIDIVAPIGKGQRALIVSPPRTGKTMLLQNIAHSITHNHPECYLIVLLIDERPEEVTDMQRSVKGEVVSSTFDEPASRHVQVAEMVIEKAKRLVEHQRDVVILLDSITRLGRAYNTVVPSSGKVLTGGVDANALQRPKRFFGAARNIEEGGSLTIIATALIDTGSRMDEVIFEEFKGTGNSELILDRKVADKRTFPAMDITRSGTRKEELLTDPAVLKKMYVLRRILNPMGTMDAIDFLLDKLRNTKSNAEFFESMNT
;
A
#
# COMPACT_ATOMS: atom_id res chain seq x y z
N MET A 1 -17.16 22.42 24.99
CA MET A 1 -17.24 22.57 23.54
C MET A 1 -17.50 21.19 22.97
N ARG A 2 -18.41 21.05 22.02
CA ARG A 2 -18.61 19.76 21.33
C ARG A 2 -17.60 19.70 20.18
N GLU A 3 -16.74 18.70 20.18
CA GLU A 3 -15.81 18.42 19.09
C GLU A 3 -16.41 17.37 18.17
N MET A 4 -16.23 17.55 16.86
CA MET A 4 -16.63 16.60 15.83
C MET A 4 -15.41 16.29 14.94
N LYS A 5 -15.09 15.02 14.80
CA LYS A 5 -14.07 14.61 13.83
C LYS A 5 -14.68 14.43 12.44
N LEU A 6 -14.08 15.06 11.45
CA LEU A 6 -14.48 14.91 10.05
C LEU A 6 -14.45 13.46 9.60
N GLN A 7 -13.52 12.67 10.13
CA GLN A 7 -13.40 11.24 9.85
C GLN A 7 -14.64 10.43 10.28
N ASP A 8 -15.27 10.80 11.41
CA ASP A 8 -16.48 10.14 11.88
C ASP A 8 -17.66 10.38 10.91
N LEU A 9 -17.70 11.54 10.27
CA LEU A 9 -18.70 11.84 9.23
C LEU A 9 -18.40 11.04 7.94
N LYS A 10 -17.12 10.92 7.56
CA LYS A 10 -16.70 10.22 6.35
C LYS A 10 -16.96 8.70 6.42
N SER A 11 -16.90 8.12 7.62
CA SER A 11 -17.16 6.70 7.86
C SER A 11 -18.65 6.32 7.81
N LYS A 12 -19.56 7.30 7.89
CA LYS A 12 -21.01 7.04 7.85
C LYS A 12 -21.47 6.52 6.49
N THR A 13 -22.45 5.63 6.51
CA THR A 13 -23.15 5.21 5.29
C THR A 13 -23.91 6.38 4.67
N PRO A 14 -24.25 6.38 3.38
CA PRO A 14 -25.07 7.42 2.78
C PRO A 14 -26.40 7.65 3.48
N ALA A 15 -27.04 6.60 3.98
CA ALA A 15 -28.29 6.68 4.73
C ALA A 15 -28.10 7.35 6.10
N ASP A 16 -27.06 6.92 6.85
CA ASP A 16 -26.74 7.51 8.15
C ASP A 16 -26.31 8.98 8.02
N LEU A 17 -25.58 9.31 6.94
CA LEU A 17 -25.16 10.68 6.67
C LEU A 17 -26.37 11.59 6.35
N LEU A 18 -27.35 11.07 5.61
CA LEU A 18 -28.59 11.77 5.32
C LEU A 18 -29.39 12.04 6.61
N SER A 19 -29.60 10.99 7.44
CA SER A 19 -30.28 11.13 8.73
C SER A 19 -29.57 12.14 9.64
N PHE A 20 -28.25 12.10 9.69
CA PHE A 20 -27.45 13.05 10.46
C PHE A 20 -27.61 14.51 9.95
N ALA A 21 -27.68 14.69 8.62
CA ALA A 21 -27.92 16.00 8.02
C ALA A 21 -29.31 16.55 8.35
N GLU A 22 -30.32 15.69 8.34
CA GLU A 22 -31.68 16.07 8.71
C GLU A 22 -31.80 16.45 10.19
N GLU A 23 -31.16 15.71 11.10
CA GLU A 23 -31.08 16.03 12.53
C GLU A 23 -30.44 17.42 12.79
N HIS A 24 -29.52 17.84 11.93
CA HIS A 24 -28.85 19.14 12.03
C HIS A 24 -29.47 20.21 11.13
N SER A 25 -30.67 19.96 10.60
CA SER A 25 -31.44 20.93 9.79
C SER A 25 -30.71 21.40 8.52
N VAL A 26 -30.02 20.48 7.83
CA VAL A 26 -29.42 20.77 6.52
C VAL A 26 -30.51 20.78 5.46
N GLU A 27 -30.69 21.91 4.77
CA GLU A 27 -31.70 22.06 3.72
C GLU A 27 -31.33 21.18 2.49
N ASN A 28 -32.36 20.60 1.87
CA ASN A 28 -32.26 19.82 0.63
C ASN A 28 -31.24 18.66 0.68
N ALA A 29 -30.99 18.09 1.86
CA ALA A 29 -29.99 17.06 2.08
C ALA A 29 -30.11 15.87 1.12
N SER A 30 -31.34 15.43 0.81
CA SER A 30 -31.62 14.29 -0.08
C SER A 30 -31.25 14.51 -1.55
N THR A 31 -31.04 15.74 -1.98
CA THR A 31 -30.71 16.07 -3.39
C THR A 31 -29.21 16.24 -3.62
N LEU A 32 -28.42 16.29 -2.55
CA LEU A 32 -26.98 16.56 -2.60
C LEU A 32 -26.19 15.25 -2.81
N ARG A 33 -25.10 15.34 -3.57
CA ARG A 33 -24.12 14.25 -3.67
C ARG A 33 -23.37 14.13 -2.35
N LYS A 34 -22.78 12.96 -2.06
CA LYS A 34 -22.10 12.68 -0.78
C LYS A 34 -21.12 13.77 -0.36
N GLN A 35 -20.28 14.26 -1.26
CA GLN A 35 -19.31 15.33 -0.96
C GLN A 35 -19.98 16.68 -0.67
N GLU A 36 -21.01 17.04 -1.44
CA GLU A 36 -21.79 18.27 -1.25
C GLU A 36 -22.57 18.22 0.06
N LEU A 37 -23.13 17.05 0.38
CA LEU A 37 -23.84 16.81 1.64
C LEU A 37 -22.91 16.96 2.85
N MET A 38 -21.71 16.38 2.78
CA MET A 38 -20.70 16.53 3.82
C MET A 38 -20.30 17.98 4.02
N PHE A 39 -20.08 18.72 2.95
CA PHE A 39 -19.74 20.13 3.01
C PHE A 39 -20.87 20.96 3.67
N ALA A 40 -22.13 20.67 3.31
CA ALA A 40 -23.30 21.32 3.90
C ALA A 40 -23.44 21.01 5.40
N ILE A 41 -23.20 19.76 5.81
CA ILE A 41 -23.19 19.36 7.23
C ILE A 41 -22.10 20.12 7.99
N LEU A 42 -20.88 20.19 7.46
CA LEU A 42 -19.78 20.91 8.10
C LEU A 42 -20.06 22.39 8.27
N LYS A 43 -20.67 23.04 7.26
CA LYS A 43 -21.13 24.44 7.37
C LYS A 43 -22.14 24.61 8.49
N GLN A 44 -23.11 23.71 8.58
CA GLN A 44 -24.16 23.80 9.60
C GLN A 44 -23.59 23.57 11.01
N LEU A 45 -22.68 22.60 11.19
CA LEU A 45 -21.99 22.37 12.46
C LEU A 45 -21.16 23.60 12.88
N ALA A 46 -20.49 24.24 11.94
CA ALA A 46 -19.72 25.46 12.21
C ALA A 46 -20.63 26.63 12.68
N THR A 47 -21.86 26.75 12.16
CA THR A 47 -22.84 27.74 12.66
C THR A 47 -23.34 27.42 14.06
N GLN A 48 -23.28 26.16 14.49
CA GLN A 48 -23.68 25.72 15.83
C GLN A 48 -22.52 25.76 16.86
N GLU A 49 -21.40 26.42 16.52
CA GLU A 49 -20.20 26.55 17.37
C GLU A 49 -19.59 25.19 17.77
N VAL A 50 -19.68 24.21 16.91
CA VAL A 50 -19.01 22.92 17.08
C VAL A 50 -17.60 23.04 16.52
N ASP A 51 -16.59 22.66 17.32
CA ASP A 51 -15.20 22.58 16.88
C ASP A 51 -15.02 21.37 15.95
N ILE A 52 -14.59 21.63 14.74
CA ILE A 52 -14.39 20.59 13.74
C ILE A 52 -12.90 20.25 13.64
N ILE A 53 -12.57 18.97 13.81
CA ILE A 53 -11.22 18.45 13.62
C ILE A 53 -11.16 17.76 12.27
N GLY A 54 -10.27 18.24 11.40
CA GLY A 54 -9.99 17.64 10.10
C GLY A 54 -8.64 16.93 10.07
N GLU A 55 -8.57 15.87 9.29
CA GLU A 55 -7.35 15.13 9.02
C GLU A 55 -7.22 14.91 7.51
N GLY A 56 -6.00 14.92 7.02
CA GLY A 56 -5.69 14.60 5.64
C GLY A 56 -4.20 14.62 5.36
N VAL A 57 -3.86 14.26 4.13
CA VAL A 57 -2.48 14.24 3.64
C VAL A 57 -2.21 15.51 2.84
N VAL A 58 -1.18 16.22 3.22
CA VAL A 58 -0.80 17.49 2.56
C VAL A 58 -0.34 17.23 1.13
N GLU A 59 -0.93 17.95 0.19
CA GLU A 59 -0.36 18.18 -1.14
C GLU A 59 0.03 19.66 -1.24
N VAL A 60 1.34 19.93 -1.32
CA VAL A 60 1.86 21.28 -1.50
C VAL A 60 1.89 21.61 -2.98
N LEU A 61 1.23 22.72 -3.35
CA LEU A 61 1.16 23.18 -4.72
C LEU A 61 2.34 24.12 -5.06
N PRO A 62 2.66 24.31 -6.36
CA PRO A 62 3.77 25.17 -6.78
C PRO A 62 3.70 26.61 -6.26
N ASP A 63 2.50 27.12 -6.03
CA ASP A 63 2.27 28.48 -5.50
C ASP A 63 2.58 28.63 -4.01
N GLY A 64 2.99 27.54 -3.34
CA GLY A 64 3.42 27.53 -1.94
C GLY A 64 2.32 27.35 -0.91
N PHE A 65 1.05 27.25 -1.30
CA PHE A 65 -0.04 26.79 -0.46
C PHE A 65 -0.32 25.30 -0.69
N GLY A 66 -1.19 24.70 0.12
CA GLY A 66 -1.52 23.29 -0.03
C GLY A 66 -2.94 22.96 0.39
N PHE A 67 -3.30 21.70 0.22
CA PHE A 67 -4.56 21.11 0.66
C PHE A 67 -4.30 19.82 1.43
N LEU A 68 -5.17 19.54 2.40
CA LEU A 68 -5.28 18.21 2.99
C LEU A 68 -6.21 17.38 2.12
N ARG A 69 -5.65 16.35 1.50
CA ARG A 69 -6.35 15.37 0.67
C ARG A 69 -6.75 14.16 1.49
N SER A 70 -7.88 13.55 1.15
CA SER A 70 -8.41 12.38 1.86
C SER A 70 -8.06 11.07 1.17
N PRO A 71 -7.53 10.07 1.89
CA PRO A 71 -7.31 8.74 1.31
C PRO A 71 -8.63 8.04 0.93
N GLU A 72 -9.74 8.32 1.60
CA GLU A 72 -11.05 7.76 1.22
C GLU A 72 -11.54 8.28 -0.14
N SER A 73 -11.07 9.44 -0.56
CA SER A 73 -11.30 9.98 -1.91
C SER A 73 -10.16 9.67 -2.88
N ASN A 74 -9.28 8.73 -2.54
CA ASN A 74 -8.08 8.38 -3.30
C ASN A 74 -7.22 9.61 -3.65
N TYR A 75 -7.13 10.58 -2.72
CA TYR A 75 -6.44 11.87 -2.88
C TYR A 75 -6.94 12.73 -4.04
N LEU A 76 -8.17 12.51 -4.52
CA LEU A 76 -8.84 13.39 -5.49
C LEU A 76 -9.11 14.75 -4.88
N SER A 77 -8.93 15.80 -5.68
CA SER A 77 -9.41 17.13 -5.35
C SER A 77 -10.92 17.12 -5.20
N GLY A 78 -11.42 17.73 -4.14
CA GLY A 78 -12.84 17.82 -3.86
C GLY A 78 -13.21 19.08 -3.08
N PRO A 79 -14.51 19.39 -2.96
CA PRO A 79 -14.99 20.55 -2.20
C PRO A 79 -14.76 20.43 -0.70
N ASP A 80 -14.52 19.22 -0.20
CA ASP A 80 -14.22 18.88 1.19
C ASP A 80 -12.72 18.95 1.54
N ASP A 81 -11.87 19.34 0.59
CA ASP A 81 -10.45 19.57 0.84
C ASP A 81 -10.24 20.73 1.79
N ILE A 82 -9.22 20.62 2.63
CA ILE A 82 -8.90 21.63 3.63
C ILE A 82 -7.69 22.43 3.17
N TYR A 83 -7.87 23.73 3.04
CA TYR A 83 -6.81 24.65 2.64
C TYR A 83 -5.76 24.79 3.74
N VAL A 84 -4.49 24.77 3.35
CA VAL A 84 -3.32 25.00 4.21
C VAL A 84 -2.57 26.21 3.67
N SER A 85 -2.38 27.22 4.52
CA SER A 85 -1.74 28.47 4.11
C SER A 85 -0.22 28.31 3.92
N PRO A 86 0.40 29.18 3.08
CA PRO A 86 1.86 29.18 2.93
C PRO A 86 2.61 29.44 4.25
N SER A 87 2.04 30.23 5.14
CA SER A 87 2.63 30.50 6.45
C SER A 87 2.66 29.26 7.34
N GLN A 88 1.61 28.45 7.33
CA GLN A 88 1.55 27.18 8.06
C GLN A 88 2.53 26.16 7.48
N ILE A 89 2.62 26.06 6.16
CA ILE A 89 3.57 25.20 5.48
C ILE A 89 5.01 25.54 5.89
N ARG A 90 5.36 26.82 5.88
CA ARG A 90 6.70 27.26 6.30
C ARG A 90 6.94 27.07 7.80
N ARG A 91 5.95 27.40 8.63
CA ARG A 91 6.08 27.33 10.09
C ARG A 91 6.36 25.90 10.56
N PHE A 92 5.66 24.93 10.02
CA PHE A 92 5.77 23.53 10.41
C PHE A 92 6.69 22.70 9.50
N GLY A 93 7.25 23.30 8.44
CA GLY A 93 8.07 22.60 7.46
C GLY A 93 7.30 21.48 6.75
N LEU A 94 6.02 21.70 6.45
CA LEU A 94 5.16 20.71 5.81
C LEU A 94 5.63 20.41 4.40
N ARG A 95 5.60 19.13 4.07
CA ARG A 95 5.92 18.63 2.73
C ARG A 95 4.79 17.73 2.24
N THR A 96 4.67 17.58 0.93
CA THR A 96 3.72 16.63 0.34
C THR A 96 3.93 15.24 0.95
N GLY A 97 2.83 14.65 1.38
CA GLY A 97 2.82 13.35 2.05
C GLY A 97 2.67 13.43 3.57
N ASP A 98 2.89 14.57 4.22
CA ASP A 98 2.66 14.72 5.65
C ASP A 98 1.17 14.53 5.98
N THR A 99 0.88 13.69 6.97
CA THR A 99 -0.47 13.52 7.51
C THR A 99 -0.66 14.53 8.63
N VAL A 100 -1.63 15.43 8.48
CA VAL A 100 -1.91 16.52 9.42
C VAL A 100 -3.32 16.39 9.97
N GLU A 101 -3.44 16.45 11.30
CA GLU A 101 -4.71 16.60 12.01
C GLU A 101 -4.75 17.97 12.70
N GLY A 102 -5.87 18.66 12.62
CA GLY A 102 -6.01 19.95 13.27
C GLY A 102 -7.42 20.50 13.25
N HIS A 103 -7.61 21.61 13.97
CA HIS A 103 -8.86 22.35 13.94
C HIS A 103 -9.02 23.08 12.62
N ILE A 104 -10.21 23.00 12.04
CA ILE A 104 -10.58 23.67 10.79
C ILE A 104 -11.68 24.70 11.02
N ARG A 105 -11.69 25.73 10.20
CA ARG A 105 -12.73 26.76 10.19
C ARG A 105 -13.53 26.72 8.90
N SER A 106 -14.76 27.16 8.98
CA SER A 106 -15.61 27.35 7.80
C SER A 106 -15.05 28.42 6.84
N PRO A 107 -15.37 28.31 5.54
CA PRO A 107 -15.03 29.33 4.56
C PRO A 107 -15.58 30.69 4.94
N LYS A 108 -14.77 31.75 4.78
CA LYS A 108 -15.21 33.14 4.84
C LYS A 108 -15.88 33.55 3.53
N GLU A 109 -16.46 34.77 3.53
CA GLU A 109 -17.02 35.33 2.31
C GLU A 109 -15.96 35.36 1.19
N GLY A 110 -16.29 34.79 0.03
CA GLY A 110 -15.37 34.63 -1.11
C GLY A 110 -14.42 33.43 -1.08
N GLU A 111 -14.36 32.69 0.02
CA GLU A 111 -13.59 31.46 0.10
C GLU A 111 -14.42 30.23 -0.29
N ARG A 112 -13.79 29.24 -0.92
CA ARG A 112 -14.45 27.99 -1.35
C ARG A 112 -14.25 26.82 -0.40
N TYR A 113 -13.16 26.81 0.37
CA TYR A 113 -12.71 25.65 1.15
C TYR A 113 -12.71 25.95 2.65
N PHE A 114 -12.90 24.89 3.46
CA PHE A 114 -12.50 24.94 4.85
C PHE A 114 -11.00 25.19 4.94
N ALA A 115 -10.56 25.84 5.99
CA ALA A 115 -9.16 26.18 6.18
C ALA A 115 -8.64 25.62 7.51
N LEU A 116 -7.42 25.11 7.48
CA LEU A 116 -6.73 24.68 8.68
C LEU A 116 -6.43 25.89 9.58
N LEU A 117 -6.91 25.84 10.82
CA LEU A 117 -6.76 26.91 11.81
C LEU A 117 -5.59 26.63 12.74
N LYS A 118 -5.52 25.42 13.29
CA LYS A 118 -4.50 24.98 14.25
C LYS A 118 -4.08 23.56 13.93
N VAL A 119 -2.77 23.31 13.91
CA VAL A 119 -2.22 21.96 13.74
C VAL A 119 -2.13 21.29 15.11
N ASN A 120 -2.75 20.14 15.25
CA ASN A 120 -2.70 19.31 16.46
C ASN A 120 -1.58 18.29 16.38
N THR A 121 -1.50 17.54 15.26
CA THR A 121 -0.47 16.53 15.02
C THR A 121 0.03 16.56 13.60
N ILE A 122 1.27 16.13 13.41
CA ILE A 122 1.89 15.86 12.11
C ILE A 122 2.44 14.45 12.14
N ASN A 123 2.00 13.59 11.22
CA ASN A 123 2.34 12.18 11.17
C ASN A 123 2.12 11.47 12.52
N PHE A 124 1.00 11.81 13.18
CA PHE A 124 0.57 11.28 14.47
C PHE A 124 1.46 11.67 15.68
N GLU A 125 2.34 12.64 15.52
CA GLU A 125 3.20 13.16 16.58
C GLU A 125 2.98 14.66 16.81
N ASP A 126 3.50 15.14 17.94
CA ASP A 126 3.50 16.57 18.25
C ASP A 126 4.24 17.36 17.15
N PRO A 127 3.70 18.51 16.67
CA PRO A 127 4.29 19.30 15.60
C PRO A 127 5.72 19.78 15.88
N GLU A 128 6.07 20.03 17.14
CA GLU A 128 7.43 20.45 17.50
C GLU A 128 8.45 19.31 17.29
N LYS A 129 8.07 18.06 17.55
CA LYS A 129 8.91 16.89 17.26
C LYS A 129 9.10 16.68 15.77
N ALA A 130 8.07 16.97 14.97
CA ALA A 130 8.12 16.78 13.51
C ALA A 130 9.16 17.67 12.81
N ARG A 131 9.53 18.83 13.40
CA ARG A 131 10.49 19.77 12.80
C ARG A 131 11.93 19.27 12.71
N HIS A 132 12.31 18.28 13.51
CA HIS A 132 13.69 17.80 13.65
C HIS A 132 13.90 16.43 13.00
N LYS A 133 13.06 16.04 12.05
CA LYS A 133 13.17 14.75 11.36
C LYS A 133 14.23 14.80 10.25
N ILE A 134 14.93 13.69 10.10
CA ILE A 134 15.88 13.48 8.99
C ILE A 134 15.06 13.15 7.73
N ASN A 135 15.38 13.80 6.63
CA ASN A 135 14.72 13.51 5.35
C ASN A 135 15.00 12.08 4.91
N PHE A 136 14.00 11.45 4.31
CA PHE A 136 14.04 10.04 3.89
C PHE A 136 15.30 9.71 3.06
N ASP A 137 15.68 10.59 2.14
CA ASP A 137 16.85 10.37 1.27
C ASP A 137 18.20 10.39 2.01
N ASN A 138 18.23 10.94 3.23
CA ASN A 138 19.42 11.01 4.08
C ASN A 138 19.46 9.87 5.13
N LEU A 139 18.44 9.04 5.21
CA LEU A 139 18.40 7.89 6.10
C LEU A 139 19.29 6.76 5.59
N THR A 140 19.90 6.03 6.52
CA THR A 140 20.87 4.95 6.20
C THR A 140 20.12 3.66 5.86
N PRO A 141 20.20 3.16 4.60
CA PRO A 141 19.51 1.93 4.20
C PRO A 141 20.26 0.68 4.69
N LEU A 142 19.49 -0.27 5.22
CA LEU A 142 19.96 -1.59 5.61
C LEU A 142 19.25 -2.70 4.84
N TYR A 143 19.82 -3.90 4.86
CA TYR A 143 19.08 -5.10 4.47
C TYR A 143 17.95 -5.38 5.46
N PRO A 144 16.84 -5.98 5.01
CA PRO A 144 15.82 -6.50 5.91
C PRO A 144 16.41 -7.52 6.89
N ASP A 145 16.27 -7.29 8.19
CA ASP A 145 16.75 -8.14 9.28
C ASP A 145 15.68 -8.48 10.31
N GLU A 146 14.51 -7.83 10.22
CA GLU A 146 13.34 -8.13 11.02
C GLU A 146 12.26 -8.76 10.14
N ARG A 147 11.84 -9.98 10.50
CA ARG A 147 10.90 -10.76 9.71
C ARG A 147 9.47 -10.23 9.82
N LEU A 148 8.80 -10.11 8.70
CA LEU A 148 7.34 -10.01 8.62
C LEU A 148 6.76 -11.42 8.54
N GLN A 149 6.41 -12.00 9.66
CA GLN A 149 5.84 -13.35 9.72
C GLN A 149 4.45 -13.36 9.09
N MET A 150 4.25 -14.26 8.13
CA MET A 150 2.98 -14.41 7.44
C MET A 150 2.09 -15.46 8.11
N GLU A 151 2.66 -16.53 8.64
CA GLU A 151 1.93 -17.59 9.31
C GLU A 151 1.19 -17.08 10.55
N PHE A 152 -0.10 -17.39 10.65
CA PHE A 152 -0.91 -17.22 11.86
C PHE A 152 -1.99 -18.30 11.92
N GLU A 153 -2.47 -18.60 13.11
CA GLU A 153 -3.55 -19.56 13.29
C GLU A 153 -4.88 -18.92 12.91
N ASP A 154 -5.47 -19.40 11.82
CA ASP A 154 -6.84 -19.08 11.45
C ASP A 154 -7.65 -20.39 11.35
N PRO A 155 -8.42 -20.72 12.37
CA PRO A 155 -9.20 -21.97 12.38
C PRO A 155 -10.27 -22.04 11.29
N THR A 156 -10.59 -20.90 10.67
CA THR A 156 -11.60 -20.80 9.61
C THR A 156 -11.04 -21.00 8.22
N LYS A 157 -9.74 -20.80 8.03
CA LYS A 157 -9.06 -20.86 6.74
C LYS A 157 -8.14 -22.08 6.62
N LYS A 158 -8.39 -22.86 5.58
CA LYS A 158 -7.50 -23.98 5.18
C LYS A 158 -6.41 -23.53 4.20
N ASP A 159 -6.21 -22.22 4.05
CA ASP A 159 -5.22 -21.67 3.12
C ASP A 159 -3.81 -21.77 3.72
N LEU A 160 -2.92 -22.39 2.97
CA LEU A 160 -1.53 -22.60 3.35
C LEU A 160 -0.57 -21.55 2.76
N SER A 161 -1.09 -20.54 2.06
CA SER A 161 -0.26 -19.54 1.36
C SER A 161 0.72 -18.83 2.29
N ALA A 162 0.28 -18.41 3.47
CA ALA A 162 1.14 -17.75 4.46
C ALA A 162 2.28 -18.65 4.93
N ARG A 163 2.00 -19.93 5.17
CA ARG A 163 2.99 -20.91 5.56
C ARG A 163 4.02 -21.18 4.47
N VAL A 164 3.55 -21.28 3.22
CA VAL A 164 4.43 -21.50 2.06
C VAL A 164 5.36 -20.31 1.85
N ILE A 165 4.85 -19.07 1.94
CA ILE A 165 5.67 -17.86 1.82
C ILE A 165 6.79 -17.86 2.87
N ASP A 166 6.45 -18.11 4.11
CA ASP A 166 7.40 -18.10 5.22
C ASP A 166 8.52 -19.15 5.07
N ILE A 167 8.22 -20.27 4.43
CA ILE A 167 9.21 -21.35 4.17
C ILE A 167 10.07 -21.02 2.96
N VAL A 168 9.44 -20.57 1.88
CA VAL A 168 10.10 -20.49 0.55
C VAL A 168 10.76 -19.15 0.30
N ALA A 169 10.09 -18.07 0.67
CA ALA A 169 10.53 -16.70 0.43
C ALA A 169 10.14 -15.79 1.60
N PRO A 170 10.82 -15.91 2.74
CA PRO A 170 10.53 -15.06 3.91
C PRO A 170 10.67 -13.59 3.55
N ILE A 171 9.74 -12.79 4.06
CA ILE A 171 9.69 -11.35 3.81
C ILE A 171 10.09 -10.63 5.09
N GLY A 172 10.93 -9.61 4.97
CA GLY A 172 11.35 -8.77 6.08
C GLY A 172 10.88 -7.32 5.94
N LYS A 173 10.92 -6.58 7.04
CA LYS A 173 10.70 -5.13 7.03
C LYS A 173 11.75 -4.46 6.16
N GLY A 174 11.32 -3.67 5.19
CA GLY A 174 12.20 -3.06 4.18
C GLY A 174 12.38 -3.88 2.90
N GLN A 175 11.66 -4.97 2.74
CA GLN A 175 11.76 -5.85 1.56
C GLN A 175 11.24 -5.16 0.29
N ARG A 176 11.93 -5.38 -0.82
CA ARG A 176 11.45 -5.11 -2.18
C ARG A 176 11.06 -6.42 -2.83
N ALA A 177 9.80 -6.81 -2.66
CA ALA A 177 9.31 -8.10 -3.14
C ALA A 177 8.47 -7.96 -4.41
N LEU A 178 8.69 -8.84 -5.38
CA LEU A 178 7.87 -8.99 -6.57
C LEU A 178 7.05 -10.29 -6.48
N ILE A 179 5.75 -10.16 -6.70
CA ILE A 179 4.87 -11.29 -7.00
C ILE A 179 4.75 -11.37 -8.52
N VAL A 180 5.48 -12.29 -9.11
CA VAL A 180 5.50 -12.50 -10.56
C VAL A 180 4.31 -13.36 -10.93
N SER A 181 3.36 -12.78 -11.65
CA SER A 181 2.04 -13.39 -11.86
C SER A 181 1.63 -13.44 -13.33
N PRO A 182 1.54 -14.64 -13.91
CA PRO A 182 0.74 -14.85 -15.11
C PRO A 182 -0.75 -14.56 -14.84
N PRO A 183 -1.56 -14.31 -15.88
CA PRO A 183 -3.00 -14.14 -15.71
C PRO A 183 -3.68 -15.36 -15.07
N ARG A 184 -4.67 -15.12 -14.20
CA ARG A 184 -5.51 -16.15 -13.56
C ARG A 184 -4.77 -17.12 -12.64
N THR A 185 -3.77 -16.65 -11.90
CA THR A 185 -2.98 -17.47 -10.96
C THR A 185 -3.32 -17.24 -9.50
N GLY A 186 -4.40 -16.52 -9.18
CA GLY A 186 -4.81 -16.26 -7.80
C GLY A 186 -4.05 -15.09 -7.13
N LYS A 187 -3.49 -14.19 -7.92
CA LYS A 187 -2.74 -13.01 -7.48
C LYS A 187 -3.47 -12.19 -6.40
N THR A 188 -4.73 -11.86 -6.63
CA THR A 188 -5.55 -11.03 -5.72
C THR A 188 -5.76 -11.71 -4.37
N MET A 189 -6.05 -13.02 -4.38
CA MET A 189 -6.19 -13.82 -3.16
C MET A 189 -4.90 -13.88 -2.35
N LEU A 190 -3.76 -14.01 -3.04
CA LEU A 190 -2.45 -14.01 -2.39
C LEU A 190 -2.15 -12.67 -1.71
N LEU A 191 -2.47 -11.55 -2.37
CA LEU A 191 -2.33 -10.20 -1.78
C LEU A 191 -3.24 -10.01 -0.57
N GLN A 192 -4.49 -10.45 -0.63
CA GLN A 192 -5.40 -10.42 0.51
C GLN A 192 -4.87 -11.25 1.69
N ASN A 193 -4.34 -12.43 1.42
CA ASN A 193 -3.73 -13.28 2.45
C ASN A 193 -2.51 -12.60 3.10
N ILE A 194 -1.64 -11.99 2.31
CA ILE A 194 -0.51 -11.21 2.82
C ILE A 194 -1.00 -10.04 3.68
N ALA A 195 -2.00 -9.30 3.21
CA ALA A 195 -2.58 -8.19 3.96
C ALA A 195 -3.16 -8.65 5.31
N HIS A 196 -3.90 -9.75 5.34
CA HIS A 196 -4.43 -10.34 6.58
C HIS A 196 -3.32 -10.76 7.54
N SER A 197 -2.27 -11.40 7.02
CA SER A 197 -1.11 -11.80 7.82
C SER A 197 -0.42 -10.61 8.46
N ILE A 198 -0.20 -9.53 7.72
CA ILE A 198 0.43 -8.31 8.21
C ILE A 198 -0.45 -7.66 9.28
N THR A 199 -1.74 -7.50 9.04
CA THR A 199 -2.64 -6.87 10.01
C THR A 199 -2.83 -7.68 11.29
N HIS A 200 -2.72 -9.01 11.20
CA HIS A 200 -2.84 -9.90 12.35
C HIS A 200 -1.55 -9.95 13.16
N ASN A 201 -0.41 -10.21 12.51
CA ASN A 201 0.87 -10.44 13.16
C ASN A 201 1.65 -9.16 13.46
N HIS A 202 1.44 -8.12 12.66
CA HIS A 202 2.20 -6.86 12.69
C HIS A 202 1.27 -5.64 12.74
N PRO A 203 0.44 -5.50 13.81
CA PRO A 203 -0.49 -4.37 13.93
C PRO A 203 0.24 -3.02 14.08
N GLU A 204 1.54 -3.02 14.41
CA GLU A 204 2.40 -1.85 14.44
C GLU A 204 2.68 -1.28 13.04
N CYS A 205 2.61 -2.11 12.00
CA CYS A 205 2.87 -1.70 10.64
C CYS A 205 1.69 -0.90 10.05
N TYR A 206 2.01 0.20 9.38
CA TYR A 206 1.03 0.95 8.60
C TYR A 206 0.87 0.33 7.22
N LEU A 207 -0.27 -0.31 6.98
CA LEU A 207 -0.55 -1.02 5.73
C LEU A 207 -1.30 -0.13 4.74
N ILE A 208 -0.74 0.02 3.54
CA ILE A 208 -1.36 0.68 2.39
C ILE A 208 -1.48 -0.34 1.26
N VAL A 209 -2.69 -0.51 0.73
CA VAL A 209 -2.93 -1.26 -0.50
C VAL A 209 -3.18 -0.26 -1.62
N LEU A 210 -2.33 -0.27 -2.62
CA LEU A 210 -2.40 0.62 -3.78
C LEU A 210 -2.78 -0.19 -5.03
N LEU A 211 -3.98 0.09 -5.56
CA LEU A 211 -4.53 -0.58 -6.73
C LEU A 211 -4.51 0.37 -7.92
N ILE A 212 -3.74 0.03 -8.94
CA ILE A 212 -3.57 0.84 -10.16
C ILE A 212 -4.14 0.11 -11.36
N ASP A 213 -5.08 0.77 -12.06
CA ASP A 213 -5.72 0.25 -13.28
C ASP A 213 -6.45 -1.09 -13.01
N GLU A 214 -6.98 -1.26 -11.81
CA GLU A 214 -7.80 -2.41 -11.42
C GLU A 214 -9.29 -2.13 -11.62
N ARG A 215 -10.10 -3.18 -11.56
CA ARG A 215 -11.55 -3.09 -11.74
C ARG A 215 -12.21 -2.56 -10.46
N PRO A 216 -13.28 -1.76 -10.58
CA PRO A 216 -14.01 -1.24 -9.41
C PRO A 216 -14.51 -2.31 -8.43
N GLU A 217 -14.95 -3.46 -8.94
CA GLU A 217 -15.39 -4.59 -8.11
C GLU A 217 -14.23 -5.21 -7.31
N GLU A 218 -13.03 -5.29 -7.87
CA GLU A 218 -11.83 -5.78 -7.17
C GLU A 218 -11.38 -4.79 -6.08
N VAL A 219 -11.52 -3.50 -6.33
CA VAL A 219 -11.26 -2.44 -5.34
C VAL A 219 -12.22 -2.58 -4.16
N THR A 220 -13.52 -2.74 -4.43
CA THR A 220 -14.54 -2.91 -3.40
C THR A 220 -14.30 -4.16 -2.56
N ASP A 221 -13.93 -5.27 -3.20
CA ASP A 221 -13.61 -6.52 -2.51
C ASP A 221 -12.40 -6.33 -1.57
N MET A 222 -11.35 -5.68 -2.04
CA MET A 222 -10.17 -5.38 -1.23
C MET A 222 -10.51 -4.47 -0.04
N GLN A 223 -11.30 -3.42 -0.26
CA GLN A 223 -11.74 -2.50 0.81
C GLN A 223 -12.56 -3.21 1.90
N ARG A 224 -13.34 -4.22 1.53
CA ARG A 224 -14.16 -4.99 2.48
C ARG A 224 -13.38 -6.06 3.22
N SER A 225 -12.35 -6.61 2.60
CA SER A 225 -11.59 -7.75 3.13
C SER A 225 -10.36 -7.34 3.92
N VAL A 226 -9.77 -6.18 3.66
CA VAL A 226 -8.50 -5.76 4.26
C VAL A 226 -8.71 -4.64 5.28
N LYS A 227 -8.13 -4.81 6.47
CA LYS A 227 -8.03 -3.76 7.49
C LYS A 227 -6.76 -2.95 7.27
N GLY A 228 -6.86 -1.93 6.45
CA GLY A 228 -5.75 -1.05 6.08
C GLY A 228 -6.26 0.09 5.22
N GLU A 229 -5.37 0.97 4.83
CA GLU A 229 -5.68 2.02 3.88
C GLU A 229 -5.69 1.43 2.46
N VAL A 230 -6.84 1.45 1.79
CA VAL A 230 -6.96 1.03 0.39
C VAL A 230 -7.15 2.26 -0.49
N VAL A 231 -6.18 2.50 -1.35
CA VAL A 231 -6.16 3.62 -2.30
C VAL A 231 -6.14 3.06 -3.71
N SER A 232 -6.94 3.61 -4.59
CA SER A 232 -7.09 3.09 -5.94
C SER A 232 -7.19 4.17 -7.01
N SER A 233 -6.79 3.79 -8.20
CA SER A 233 -7.15 4.47 -9.44
C SER A 233 -7.56 3.40 -10.43
N THR A 234 -8.85 3.37 -10.79
CA THR A 234 -9.47 2.30 -11.58
C THR A 234 -9.20 2.45 -13.07
N PHE A 235 -9.46 1.40 -13.84
CA PHE A 235 -9.11 1.33 -15.28
C PHE A 235 -9.80 2.39 -16.15
N ASP A 236 -10.89 2.97 -15.68
CA ASP A 236 -11.65 4.03 -16.34
C ASP A 236 -11.06 5.43 -16.11
N GLU A 237 -10.08 5.57 -15.22
CA GLU A 237 -9.38 6.82 -14.98
C GLU A 237 -8.17 7.00 -15.91
N PRO A 238 -7.75 8.25 -16.21
CA PRO A 238 -6.61 8.50 -17.07
C PRO A 238 -5.27 8.13 -16.40
N ALA A 239 -4.26 7.84 -17.24
CA ALA A 239 -2.92 7.47 -16.76
C ALA A 239 -2.28 8.52 -15.83
N SER A 240 -2.54 9.80 -16.05
CA SER A 240 -2.09 10.89 -15.16
C SER A 240 -2.62 10.74 -13.74
N ARG A 241 -3.83 10.20 -13.59
CA ARG A 241 -4.44 9.94 -12.29
C ARG A 241 -3.76 8.77 -11.57
N HIS A 242 -3.42 7.70 -12.29
CA HIS A 242 -2.65 6.57 -11.76
C HIS A 242 -1.32 7.05 -11.17
N VAL A 243 -0.61 7.89 -11.91
CA VAL A 243 0.67 8.47 -11.47
C VAL A 243 0.49 9.36 -10.23
N GLN A 244 -0.50 10.25 -10.24
CA GLN A 244 -0.76 11.16 -9.11
C GLN A 244 -1.04 10.40 -7.81
N VAL A 245 -1.88 9.38 -7.87
CA VAL A 245 -2.22 8.56 -6.68
C VAL A 245 -0.98 7.85 -6.16
N ALA A 246 -0.20 7.23 -7.04
CA ALA A 246 1.03 6.54 -6.66
C ALA A 246 2.05 7.49 -6.02
N GLU A 247 2.21 8.69 -6.54
CA GLU A 247 3.12 9.70 -5.97
C GLU A 247 2.66 10.17 -4.59
N MET A 248 1.36 10.38 -4.38
CA MET A 248 0.84 10.72 -3.05
C MET A 248 1.07 9.60 -2.04
N VAL A 249 0.86 8.36 -2.43
CA VAL A 249 1.08 7.19 -1.55
C VAL A 249 2.54 7.05 -1.15
N ILE A 250 3.48 7.14 -2.11
CA ILE A 250 4.90 6.98 -1.80
C ILE A 250 5.43 8.12 -0.94
N GLU A 251 5.00 9.35 -1.18
CA GLU A 251 5.41 10.50 -0.35
C GLU A 251 4.85 10.38 1.07
N LYS A 252 3.59 9.95 1.23
CA LYS A 252 3.03 9.64 2.55
C LYS A 252 3.85 8.57 3.28
N ALA A 253 4.16 7.47 2.60
CA ALA A 253 4.96 6.40 3.17
C ALA A 253 6.33 6.88 3.63
N LYS A 254 7.03 7.66 2.81
CA LYS A 254 8.33 8.25 3.19
C LYS A 254 8.23 9.14 4.42
N ARG A 255 7.19 9.98 4.51
CA ARG A 255 6.99 10.84 5.71
C ARG A 255 6.77 10.01 6.97
N LEU A 256 5.99 8.93 6.91
CA LEU A 256 5.79 8.03 8.04
C LEU A 256 7.09 7.32 8.46
N VAL A 257 7.91 6.91 7.51
CA VAL A 257 9.23 6.29 7.78
C VAL A 257 10.19 7.28 8.44
N GLU A 258 10.19 8.55 8.04
CA GLU A 258 10.96 9.61 8.72
C GLU A 258 10.58 9.75 10.21
N HIS A 259 9.36 9.36 10.57
CA HIS A 259 8.86 9.27 11.94
C HIS A 259 9.04 7.87 12.57
N GLN A 260 10.01 7.10 12.07
CA GLN A 260 10.38 5.76 12.58
C GLN A 260 9.24 4.74 12.56
N ARG A 261 8.27 4.90 11.65
CA ARG A 261 7.19 3.94 11.48
C ARG A 261 7.54 2.89 10.44
N ASP A 262 7.01 1.69 10.63
CA ASP A 262 7.08 0.61 9.68
C ASP A 262 5.88 0.69 8.74
N VAL A 263 6.15 0.89 7.46
CA VAL A 263 5.12 1.02 6.42
C VAL A 263 5.24 -0.14 5.45
N VAL A 264 4.11 -0.74 5.11
CA VAL A 264 4.01 -1.77 4.08
C VAL A 264 3.07 -1.31 2.98
N ILE A 265 3.56 -1.28 1.75
CA ILE A 265 2.76 -1.01 0.55
C ILE A 265 2.59 -2.31 -0.22
N LEU A 266 1.33 -2.71 -0.44
CA LEU A 266 0.97 -3.75 -1.40
C LEU A 266 0.50 -3.07 -2.68
N LEU A 267 1.26 -3.22 -3.76
CA LEU A 267 0.99 -2.58 -5.05
C LEU A 267 0.50 -3.59 -6.08
N ASP A 268 -0.70 -3.42 -6.57
CA ASP A 268 -1.25 -4.17 -7.70
C ASP A 268 -1.65 -3.23 -8.83
N SER A 269 -0.86 -3.07 -9.86
CA SER A 269 0.39 -3.73 -10.19
C SER A 269 1.46 -2.71 -10.61
N ILE A 270 2.73 -3.07 -10.42
CA ILE A 270 3.84 -2.24 -10.89
C ILE A 270 3.93 -2.19 -12.41
N THR A 271 3.46 -3.22 -13.09
CA THR A 271 3.39 -3.28 -14.55
C THR A 271 2.47 -2.19 -15.09
N ARG A 272 1.29 -2.05 -14.50
CA ARG A 272 0.31 -1.03 -14.91
C ARG A 272 0.76 0.37 -14.52
N LEU A 273 1.41 0.51 -13.39
CA LEU A 273 2.05 1.78 -13.00
C LEU A 273 3.13 2.18 -14.00
N GLY A 274 3.98 1.23 -14.43
CA GLY A 274 4.97 1.46 -15.48
C GLY A 274 4.36 1.90 -16.80
N ARG A 275 3.25 1.29 -17.22
CA ARG A 275 2.49 1.71 -18.40
C ARG A 275 1.96 3.13 -18.27
N ALA A 276 1.42 3.48 -17.11
CA ALA A 276 0.89 4.82 -16.85
C ALA A 276 1.99 5.87 -16.95
N TYR A 277 3.14 5.63 -16.37
CA TYR A 277 4.30 6.51 -16.52
C TYR A 277 4.77 6.64 -17.96
N ASN A 278 4.76 5.54 -18.72
CA ASN A 278 5.12 5.57 -20.14
C ASN A 278 4.18 6.45 -20.99
N THR A 279 2.91 6.54 -20.56
CA THR A 279 1.92 7.40 -21.24
C THR A 279 2.09 8.88 -20.85
N VAL A 280 2.46 9.17 -19.61
CA VAL A 280 2.47 10.53 -19.04
C VAL A 280 3.81 11.24 -19.22
N VAL A 281 4.92 10.49 -19.23
CA VAL A 281 6.26 11.08 -19.38
C VAL A 281 6.43 11.71 -20.75
N PRO A 282 6.97 12.94 -20.86
CA PRO A 282 7.31 13.55 -22.13
C PRO A 282 8.26 12.66 -22.94
N SER A 283 7.99 12.50 -24.22
CA SER A 283 8.81 11.67 -25.11
C SER A 283 10.27 12.12 -25.10
N SER A 284 11.18 11.18 -24.83
CA SER A 284 12.62 11.42 -24.91
C SER A 284 13.15 11.39 -26.37
N GLY A 285 12.31 10.96 -27.31
CA GLY A 285 12.71 10.66 -28.68
C GLY A 285 13.44 9.32 -28.85
N LYS A 286 13.68 8.59 -27.74
CA LYS A 286 14.30 7.25 -27.72
C LYS A 286 13.32 6.23 -27.17
N VAL A 287 12.86 5.36 -28.04
CA VAL A 287 11.92 4.28 -27.68
C VAL A 287 12.67 2.96 -27.64
N LEU A 288 12.57 2.27 -26.49
CA LEU A 288 13.12 0.93 -26.30
C LEU A 288 12.21 -0.12 -26.93
N THR A 289 12.68 -1.36 -26.98
CA THR A 289 11.87 -2.51 -27.37
C THR A 289 10.56 -2.56 -26.59
N GLY A 290 9.45 -2.89 -27.26
CA GLY A 290 8.13 -2.94 -26.63
C GLY A 290 7.42 -1.59 -26.50
N GLY A 291 7.96 -0.51 -27.08
CA GLY A 291 7.30 0.80 -27.08
C GLY A 291 7.47 1.59 -25.77
N VAL A 292 8.47 1.26 -24.96
CA VAL A 292 8.78 1.94 -23.71
C VAL A 292 9.73 3.10 -23.98
N ASP A 293 9.37 4.32 -23.57
CA ASP A 293 10.26 5.46 -23.61
C ASP A 293 11.45 5.25 -22.66
N ALA A 294 12.64 5.66 -23.09
CA ALA A 294 13.89 5.47 -22.32
C ALA A 294 13.83 6.05 -20.89
N ASN A 295 13.05 7.10 -20.68
CA ASN A 295 12.89 7.77 -19.38
C ASN A 295 11.66 7.30 -18.59
N ALA A 296 10.78 6.50 -19.17
CA ALA A 296 9.47 6.16 -18.59
C ALA A 296 9.57 5.40 -17.28
N LEU A 297 10.53 4.48 -17.14
CA LEU A 297 10.62 3.59 -15.98
C LEU A 297 11.47 4.15 -14.84
N GLN A 298 12.07 5.32 -15.01
CA GLN A 298 12.93 5.91 -13.96
C GLN A 298 12.14 6.23 -12.68
N ARG A 299 10.97 6.84 -12.80
CA ARG A 299 10.10 7.17 -11.65
C ARG A 299 9.52 5.94 -10.96
N PRO A 300 8.92 4.97 -11.68
CA PRO A 300 8.44 3.74 -11.03
C PRO A 300 9.59 2.91 -10.43
N LYS A 301 10.80 2.94 -10.98
CA LYS A 301 11.98 2.34 -10.33
C LYS A 301 12.32 3.04 -9.01
N ARG A 302 12.24 4.37 -8.95
CA ARG A 302 12.42 5.12 -7.71
C ARG A 302 11.33 4.78 -6.69
N PHE A 303 10.11 4.62 -7.14
CA PHE A 303 9.00 4.18 -6.29
C PHE A 303 9.33 2.84 -5.64
N PHE A 304 9.59 1.81 -6.43
CA PHE A 304 9.90 0.48 -5.94
C PHE A 304 11.23 0.42 -5.17
N GLY A 305 12.23 1.14 -5.64
CA GLY A 305 13.55 1.26 -5.02
C GLY A 305 13.57 2.03 -3.70
N ALA A 306 12.48 2.73 -3.35
CA ALA A 306 12.35 3.41 -2.06
C ALA A 306 12.22 2.42 -0.89
N ALA A 307 11.78 1.19 -1.14
CA ALA A 307 11.67 0.16 -0.11
C ALA A 307 13.05 -0.16 0.48
N ARG A 308 13.17 0.01 1.79
CA ARG A 308 14.40 -0.24 2.56
C ARG A 308 14.11 -0.35 4.05
N ASN A 309 14.96 -1.09 4.74
CA ASN A 309 15.08 -1.01 6.19
C ASN A 309 16.01 0.17 6.56
N ILE A 310 15.78 0.80 7.68
CA ILE A 310 16.48 2.05 8.06
C ILE A 310 17.21 1.88 9.40
N GLU A 311 18.49 2.26 9.46
CA GLU A 311 19.31 2.16 10.67
C GLU A 311 18.78 3.04 11.79
N GLU A 312 18.29 4.23 11.46
CA GLU A 312 17.73 5.20 12.41
C GLU A 312 16.34 4.81 12.94
N GLY A 313 15.79 3.73 12.44
CA GLY A 313 14.46 3.20 12.79
C GLY A 313 13.40 3.43 11.72
N GLY A 314 12.39 2.58 11.75
CA GLY A 314 11.38 2.51 10.70
C GLY A 314 11.81 1.71 9.49
N SER A 315 10.85 1.42 8.64
CA SER A 315 11.09 0.68 7.39
C SER A 315 10.01 0.96 6.36
N LEU A 316 10.35 0.83 5.10
CA LEU A 316 9.42 0.82 3.98
C LEU A 316 9.54 -0.49 3.25
N THR A 317 8.47 -1.30 3.31
CA THR A 317 8.33 -2.57 2.59
C THR A 317 7.41 -2.36 1.40
N ILE A 318 7.80 -2.79 0.22
CA ILE A 318 6.94 -2.77 -0.98
C ILE A 318 6.85 -4.18 -1.54
N ILE A 319 5.63 -4.71 -1.59
CA ILE A 319 5.30 -5.98 -2.23
C ILE A 319 4.44 -5.65 -3.45
N ALA A 320 5.03 -5.76 -4.63
CA ALA A 320 4.39 -5.37 -5.87
C ALA A 320 4.12 -6.58 -6.77
N THR A 321 2.98 -6.59 -7.42
CA THR A 321 2.70 -7.58 -8.46
C THR A 321 3.29 -7.13 -9.79
N ALA A 322 3.94 -8.06 -10.48
CA ALA A 322 4.44 -7.88 -11.83
C ALA A 322 3.75 -8.88 -12.76
N LEU A 323 3.13 -8.37 -13.81
CA LEU A 323 2.36 -9.19 -14.75
C LEU A 323 3.29 -9.73 -15.85
N ILE A 324 3.22 -11.03 -16.08
CA ILE A 324 3.94 -11.72 -17.16
C ILE A 324 2.96 -12.53 -18.01
N ASP A 325 3.41 -13.01 -19.16
CA ASP A 325 2.63 -13.84 -20.09
C ASP A 325 1.29 -13.18 -20.52
N THR A 326 1.29 -11.86 -20.60
CA THR A 326 0.11 -11.07 -21.01
C THR A 326 -0.03 -10.95 -22.51
N GLY A 327 0.96 -11.41 -23.28
CA GLY A 327 1.07 -11.19 -24.73
C GLY A 327 1.57 -9.79 -25.10
N SER A 328 1.90 -8.95 -24.12
CA SER A 328 2.43 -7.60 -24.35
C SER A 328 3.95 -7.56 -24.19
N ARG A 329 4.66 -7.18 -25.26
CA ARG A 329 6.11 -6.93 -25.18
C ARG A 329 6.48 -5.81 -24.22
N MET A 330 5.61 -4.83 -24.06
CA MET A 330 5.82 -3.76 -23.08
C MET A 330 5.89 -4.32 -21.67
N ASP A 331 5.01 -5.24 -21.32
CA ASP A 331 4.99 -5.86 -19.99
C ASP A 331 6.24 -6.70 -19.71
N GLU A 332 6.75 -7.38 -20.73
CA GLU A 332 8.01 -8.12 -20.63
C GLU A 332 9.19 -7.21 -20.33
N VAL A 333 9.28 -6.07 -21.04
CA VAL A 333 10.33 -5.06 -20.80
C VAL A 333 10.20 -4.46 -19.40
N ILE A 334 9.00 -4.10 -18.97
CA ILE A 334 8.74 -3.58 -17.63
C ILE A 334 9.17 -4.61 -16.57
N PHE A 335 8.79 -5.87 -16.73
CA PHE A 335 9.17 -6.93 -15.81
C PHE A 335 10.70 -7.09 -15.68
N GLU A 336 11.40 -7.18 -16.82
CA GLU A 336 12.87 -7.34 -16.81
C GLU A 336 13.58 -6.15 -16.13
N GLU A 337 13.05 -4.94 -16.30
CA GLU A 337 13.59 -3.74 -15.63
C GLU A 337 13.39 -3.76 -14.10
N PHE A 338 12.28 -4.30 -13.61
CA PHE A 338 12.01 -4.39 -12.17
C PHE A 338 12.62 -5.61 -11.50
N LYS A 339 12.81 -6.71 -12.22
CA LYS A 339 13.42 -7.94 -11.73
C LYS A 339 14.81 -7.69 -11.12
N GLY A 340 15.60 -6.81 -11.73
CA GLY A 340 16.91 -6.43 -11.21
C GLY A 340 16.86 -5.51 -9.96
N THR A 341 15.73 -4.90 -9.67
CA THR A 341 15.55 -3.96 -8.54
C THR A 341 15.07 -4.68 -7.28
N GLY A 342 14.31 -5.74 -7.41
CA GLY A 342 13.77 -6.53 -6.30
C GLY A 342 14.82 -7.38 -5.60
N ASN A 343 14.58 -7.71 -4.32
CA ASN A 343 15.39 -8.60 -3.51
C ASN A 343 14.60 -9.81 -2.95
N SER A 344 13.37 -9.99 -3.38
CA SER A 344 12.54 -11.17 -3.11
C SER A 344 11.58 -11.39 -4.27
N GLU A 345 11.35 -12.64 -4.63
CA GLU A 345 10.44 -13.03 -5.70
C GLU A 345 9.53 -14.17 -5.26
N LEU A 346 8.22 -13.96 -5.42
CA LEU A 346 7.18 -14.98 -5.33
C LEU A 346 6.67 -15.27 -6.74
N ILE A 347 7.04 -16.37 -7.33
CA ILE A 347 6.71 -16.70 -8.72
C ILE A 347 5.47 -17.57 -8.74
N LEU A 348 4.40 -17.10 -9.37
CA LEU A 348 3.19 -17.88 -9.60
C LEU A 348 3.26 -18.59 -10.95
N ASP A 349 2.67 -19.78 -11.00
CA ASP A 349 2.67 -20.66 -12.19
C ASP A 349 1.24 -20.95 -12.64
N ARG A 350 0.99 -20.74 -13.94
CA ARG A 350 -0.34 -20.94 -14.52
C ARG A 350 -0.76 -22.40 -14.55
N LYS A 351 0.18 -23.33 -14.80
CA LYS A 351 -0.14 -24.77 -14.86
C LYS A 351 -0.60 -25.30 -13.51
N VAL A 352 0.00 -24.77 -12.43
CA VAL A 352 -0.42 -25.07 -11.05
C VAL A 352 -1.82 -24.57 -10.79
N ALA A 353 -2.11 -23.31 -11.18
CA ALA A 353 -3.44 -22.72 -11.04
C ALA A 353 -4.52 -23.43 -11.88
N ASP A 354 -4.19 -23.87 -13.09
CA ASP A 354 -5.10 -24.61 -13.96
C ASP A 354 -5.55 -25.95 -13.33
N LYS A 355 -4.70 -26.57 -12.51
CA LYS A 355 -5.03 -27.74 -11.69
C LYS A 355 -5.75 -27.42 -10.36
N ARG A 356 -6.06 -26.14 -10.12
CA ARG A 356 -6.70 -25.68 -8.87
C ARG A 356 -5.89 -25.94 -7.61
N THR A 357 -4.56 -26.03 -7.72
CA THR A 357 -3.66 -26.08 -6.58
C THR A 357 -3.29 -24.65 -6.18
N PHE A 358 -3.54 -24.27 -4.92
CA PHE A 358 -3.24 -22.95 -4.38
C PHE A 358 -2.51 -23.04 -3.03
N PRO A 359 -1.51 -22.16 -2.76
CA PRO A 359 -1.02 -21.10 -3.67
C PRO A 359 -0.39 -21.71 -4.93
N ALA A 360 -0.72 -21.13 -6.09
CA ALA A 360 -0.20 -21.57 -7.38
C ALA A 360 1.25 -21.08 -7.59
N MET A 361 2.14 -21.47 -6.69
CA MET A 361 3.49 -20.93 -6.58
C MET A 361 4.53 -21.91 -7.14
N ASP A 362 5.45 -21.40 -7.95
CA ASP A 362 6.70 -22.11 -8.27
C ASP A 362 7.68 -21.93 -7.11
N ILE A 363 7.68 -22.88 -6.20
CA ILE A 363 8.48 -22.83 -4.97
C ILE A 363 9.98 -23.08 -5.22
N THR A 364 10.35 -23.62 -6.36
CA THR A 364 11.76 -23.88 -6.69
C THR A 364 12.46 -22.62 -7.22
N ARG A 365 11.70 -21.70 -7.82
CA ARG A 365 12.19 -20.43 -8.38
C ARG A 365 11.91 -19.22 -7.50
N SER A 366 11.04 -19.35 -6.51
CA SER A 366 10.76 -18.30 -5.53
C SER A 366 11.85 -18.25 -4.46
N GLY A 367 12.12 -17.08 -3.90
CA GLY A 367 13.11 -16.92 -2.86
C GLY A 367 13.40 -15.49 -2.47
N THR A 368 14.15 -15.31 -1.40
CA THR A 368 14.54 -14.01 -0.84
C THR A 368 16.06 -13.95 -0.73
N ARG A 369 16.65 -12.84 -1.17
CA ARG A 369 18.07 -12.55 -0.97
C ARG A 369 18.34 -12.25 0.50
N LYS A 370 19.48 -12.71 1.01
CA LYS A 370 19.88 -12.53 2.41
C LYS A 370 18.86 -13.06 3.42
N GLU A 371 18.19 -14.16 3.08
CA GLU A 371 17.22 -14.82 3.97
C GLU A 371 17.83 -15.28 5.30
N GLU A 372 19.15 -15.45 5.36
CA GLU A 372 19.89 -15.76 6.60
C GLU A 372 19.75 -14.66 7.66
N LEU A 373 19.41 -13.42 7.28
CA LEU A 373 19.14 -12.33 8.22
C LEU A 373 17.73 -12.40 8.81
N LEU A 374 16.84 -13.14 8.15
CA LEU A 374 15.41 -13.22 8.49
C LEU A 374 15.01 -14.55 9.16
N THR A 375 15.91 -15.52 9.17
CA THR A 375 15.58 -16.89 9.54
C THR A 375 16.57 -17.40 10.57
N ASP A 376 16.06 -18.07 11.61
CA ASP A 376 16.88 -18.75 12.60
C ASP A 376 17.85 -19.74 11.92
N PRO A 377 19.13 -19.80 12.31
CA PRO A 377 20.12 -20.68 11.68
C PRO A 377 19.76 -22.15 11.65
N ALA A 378 19.06 -22.64 12.68
CA ALA A 378 18.62 -24.04 12.73
C ALA A 378 17.50 -24.32 11.71
N VAL A 379 16.55 -23.40 11.59
CA VAL A 379 15.48 -23.47 10.58
C VAL A 379 16.04 -23.31 9.18
N LEU A 380 16.99 -22.41 8.98
CA LEU A 380 17.63 -22.18 7.68
C LEU A 380 18.32 -23.43 7.14
N LYS A 381 19.01 -24.19 7.99
CA LYS A 381 19.60 -25.49 7.61
C LYS A 381 18.54 -26.47 7.11
N LYS A 382 17.39 -26.53 7.79
CA LYS A 382 16.27 -27.40 7.37
C LYS A 382 15.65 -26.92 6.06
N MET A 383 15.53 -25.60 5.85
CA MET A 383 15.09 -25.06 4.56
C MET A 383 16.04 -25.46 3.42
N TYR A 384 17.34 -25.45 3.63
CA TYR A 384 18.30 -25.92 2.62
C TYR A 384 18.16 -27.41 2.31
N VAL A 385 17.90 -28.22 3.32
CA VAL A 385 17.61 -29.67 3.10
C VAL A 385 16.33 -29.84 2.31
N LEU A 386 15.26 -29.11 2.67
CA LEU A 386 13.99 -29.12 1.95
C LEU A 386 14.18 -28.73 0.48
N ARG A 387 14.91 -27.67 0.20
CA ARG A 387 15.20 -27.24 -1.18
C ARG A 387 15.95 -28.31 -1.99
N ARG A 388 16.88 -29.02 -1.39
CA ARG A 388 17.56 -30.14 -2.06
C ARG A 388 16.60 -31.26 -2.45
N ILE A 389 15.56 -31.48 -1.66
CA ILE A 389 14.52 -32.47 -1.97
C ILE A 389 13.60 -31.95 -3.08
N LEU A 390 13.25 -30.68 -3.04
CA LEU A 390 12.28 -30.05 -3.98
C LEU A 390 12.89 -29.76 -5.36
N ASN A 391 14.15 -29.32 -5.42
CA ASN A 391 14.78 -28.86 -6.66
C ASN A 391 14.80 -29.90 -7.82
N PRO A 392 14.98 -31.22 -7.58
CA PRO A 392 14.88 -32.22 -8.64
C PRO A 392 13.44 -32.45 -9.14
N MET A 393 12.44 -32.01 -8.38
CA MET A 393 11.03 -32.20 -8.74
C MET A 393 10.61 -31.15 -9.76
N GLY A 394 9.64 -31.48 -10.61
CA GLY A 394 8.95 -30.47 -11.43
C GLY A 394 8.15 -29.50 -10.57
N THR A 395 7.87 -28.31 -11.08
CA THR A 395 7.13 -27.25 -10.35
C THR A 395 5.85 -27.77 -9.69
N MET A 396 5.09 -28.59 -10.42
CA MET A 396 3.84 -29.17 -9.92
C MET A 396 4.07 -30.13 -8.76
N ASP A 397 4.98 -31.06 -8.95
CA ASP A 397 5.25 -32.11 -7.95
C ASP A 397 5.85 -31.52 -6.68
N ALA A 398 6.67 -30.48 -6.82
CA ALA A 398 7.27 -29.79 -5.69
C ALA A 398 6.23 -29.10 -4.81
N ILE A 399 5.28 -28.32 -5.41
CA ILE A 399 4.25 -27.64 -4.62
C ILE A 399 3.26 -28.64 -4.02
N ASP A 400 2.84 -29.65 -4.77
CA ASP A 400 1.94 -30.69 -4.27
C ASP A 400 2.57 -31.45 -3.08
N PHE A 401 3.86 -31.81 -3.19
CA PHE A 401 4.60 -32.42 -2.09
C PHE A 401 4.65 -31.55 -0.85
N LEU A 402 4.99 -30.26 -1.01
CA LEU A 402 5.07 -29.35 0.12
C LEU A 402 3.71 -29.17 0.79
N LEU A 403 2.65 -28.93 0.01
CA LEU A 403 1.30 -28.72 0.54
C LEU A 403 0.79 -29.98 1.26
N ASP A 404 1.08 -31.18 0.76
CA ASP A 404 0.71 -32.42 1.43
C ASP A 404 1.37 -32.54 2.80
N LYS A 405 2.66 -32.24 2.90
CA LYS A 405 3.38 -32.23 4.17
C LYS A 405 2.87 -31.17 5.14
N LEU A 406 2.53 -29.97 4.64
CA LEU A 406 2.01 -28.89 5.48
C LEU A 406 0.59 -29.19 6.02
N ARG A 407 -0.26 -29.89 5.24
CA ARG A 407 -1.60 -30.28 5.70
C ARG A 407 -1.57 -31.22 6.91
N ASN A 408 -0.51 -31.98 7.08
CA ASN A 408 -0.32 -32.91 8.18
C ASN A 408 0.28 -32.27 9.44
N THR A 409 0.55 -30.98 9.43
CA THR A 409 1.13 -30.21 10.54
C THR A 409 0.33 -28.95 10.79
N LYS A 410 0.31 -28.48 12.04
CA LYS A 410 -0.45 -27.29 12.44
C LYS A 410 0.32 -26.00 12.19
N SER A 411 1.66 -26.06 12.24
CA SER A 411 2.54 -24.89 12.09
C SER A 411 3.80 -25.23 11.31
N ASN A 412 4.51 -24.19 10.85
CA ASN A 412 5.81 -24.37 10.24
C ASN A 412 6.85 -24.88 11.24
N ALA A 413 6.74 -24.51 12.51
CA ALA A 413 7.61 -25.07 13.56
C ALA A 413 7.43 -26.58 13.68
N GLU A 414 6.20 -27.06 13.78
CA GLU A 414 5.89 -28.51 13.80
C GLU A 414 6.36 -29.22 12.53
N PHE A 415 6.18 -28.60 11.36
CA PHE A 415 6.67 -29.12 10.10
C PHE A 415 8.20 -29.32 10.12
N PHE A 416 8.94 -28.30 10.54
CA PHE A 416 10.41 -28.41 10.62
C PHE A 416 10.88 -29.38 11.71
N GLU A 417 10.15 -29.55 12.81
CA GLU A 417 10.43 -30.58 13.80
C GLU A 417 10.26 -31.98 13.23
N SER A 418 9.21 -32.21 12.44
CA SER A 418 8.95 -33.48 11.79
C SER A 418 10.05 -33.93 10.79
N MET A 419 10.86 -33.00 10.31
CA MET A 419 12.00 -33.29 9.43
C MET A 419 13.18 -33.94 10.17
N ASN A 420 13.19 -34.02 11.48
CA ASN A 420 14.22 -34.65 12.28
C ASN A 420 13.95 -36.14 12.55
N THR A 421 12.74 -36.61 12.21
CA THR A 421 12.28 -37.98 12.34
C THR A 421 12.28 -38.66 10.97
#